data_629faa210eb081b6358ed879e192547b
#
_entry.id   629faa210eb081b6358ed879e192547b
#
_cell.length_a   1.000
_cell.length_b   1.000
_cell.length_c   1.000
_cell.angle_alpha   90.00
_cell.angle_beta   90.00
_cell.angle_gamma   90.00
#
_symmetry.space_group_name_H-M   'P 1'
#
loop_
_entity.id
_entity.type
_entity.pdbx_description
1 polymer ?
#
loop_
_entity_poly.entity_id
_entity_poly.type
_entity_poly.pdbx_seq_one_letter_code
_entity_poly.pdbx_strand_id
1 'polypeptide(L)'
;MIKDPRLALAISIGLLPPIWAVVSGYCGITCGAVALICAGIYVSAGNKVELGIPMSLGFLLSDLMAVCAIWLMQNLPFVPDVNTFVTLAVLGFAAVMLCTRLEKVFFLPAVLSGWAVGLTVMGPLGFEGLGTMPLQVAIAMLAGVWYAGYLVDVFSRMIGPKE
;
A
#
# COMPACT_ATOMS: atom_id res chain seq x y z
N MET A 1 11.13 20.21 23.22
CA MET A 1 9.80 20.18 22.63
C MET A 1 9.73 21.21 21.50
N ILE A 2 9.44 20.79 20.30
CA ILE A 2 9.37 21.64 19.12
C ILE A 2 8.05 22.40 19.20
N LYS A 3 8.10 23.76 19.08
CA LYS A 3 6.88 24.58 19.19
C LYS A 3 6.03 24.60 17.91
N ASP A 4 6.64 24.29 16.77
CA ASP A 4 5.96 24.27 15.47
C ASP A 4 5.57 22.83 15.10
N PRO A 5 4.26 22.51 14.99
CA PRO A 5 3.80 21.17 14.63
C PRO A 5 4.23 20.74 13.23
N ARG A 6 4.39 21.70 12.31
CA ARG A 6 4.87 21.42 10.95
C ARG A 6 6.33 20.96 10.95
N LEU A 7 7.15 21.60 11.81
CA LEU A 7 8.56 21.21 11.95
C LEU A 7 8.69 19.84 12.61
N ALA A 8 7.84 19.52 13.60
CA ALA A 8 7.80 18.21 14.23
C ALA A 8 7.46 17.11 13.20
N LEU A 9 6.46 17.35 12.37
CA LEU A 9 6.08 16.42 11.30
C LEU A 9 7.20 16.27 10.26
N ALA A 10 7.81 17.37 9.83
CA ALA A 10 8.89 17.35 8.85
C ALA A 10 10.11 16.54 9.35
N ILE A 11 10.48 16.70 10.62
CA ILE A 11 11.55 15.91 11.26
C ILE A 11 11.17 14.44 11.32
N SER A 12 9.94 14.11 11.68
CA SER A 12 9.46 12.73 11.77
C SER A 12 9.51 12.02 10.42
N ILE A 13 9.05 12.70 9.37
CA ILE A 13 9.08 12.18 7.98
C ILE A 13 10.53 12.15 7.44
N GLY A 14 11.36 13.13 7.79
CA GLY A 14 12.76 13.17 7.36
C GLY A 14 13.63 12.12 8.04
N LEU A 15 13.20 11.55 9.17
CA LEU A 15 13.96 10.57 9.94
C LEU A 15 13.46 9.13 9.76
N LEU A 16 12.19 8.87 10.03
CA LEU A 16 11.67 7.50 10.13
C LEU A 16 11.57 6.79 8.76
N PRO A 17 10.97 7.35 7.70
CA PRO A 17 10.92 6.68 6.41
C PRO A 17 12.29 6.37 5.79
N PRO A 18 13.33 7.22 5.88
CA PRO A 18 14.67 6.85 5.41
C PRO A 18 15.27 5.66 6.17
N ILE A 19 15.00 5.53 7.47
CA ILE A 19 15.43 4.34 8.24
C ILE A 19 14.79 3.09 7.63
N TRP A 20 13.48 3.11 7.33
CA TRP A 20 12.82 2.00 6.65
C TRP A 20 13.45 1.71 5.28
N ALA A 21 13.73 2.74 4.49
CA ALA A 21 14.32 2.56 3.16
C ALA A 21 15.67 1.80 3.21
N VAL A 22 16.47 2.06 4.24
CA VAL A 22 17.74 1.35 4.46
C VAL A 22 17.50 -0.06 5.00
N VAL A 23 16.71 -0.20 6.07
CA VAL A 23 16.47 -1.48 6.76
C VAL A 23 15.77 -2.48 5.86
N SER A 24 14.79 -2.05 5.06
CA SER A 24 14.06 -2.92 4.14
C SER A 24 15.00 -3.62 3.15
N GLY A 25 16.03 -2.92 2.65
CA GLY A 25 17.04 -3.49 1.76
C GLY A 25 17.86 -4.61 2.44
N TYR A 26 18.24 -4.43 3.71
CA TYR A 26 18.93 -5.48 4.47
C TYR A 26 18.03 -6.69 4.75
N CYS A 27 16.72 -6.51 4.80
CA CYS A 27 15.73 -7.59 4.93
C CYS A 27 15.38 -8.27 3.59
N GLY A 28 16.05 -7.89 2.49
CA GLY A 28 15.78 -8.44 1.16
C GLY A 28 14.50 -7.91 0.50
N ILE A 29 13.92 -6.81 1.01
CA ILE A 29 12.75 -6.15 0.43
C ILE A 29 13.22 -5.12 -0.59
N THR A 30 13.08 -5.44 -1.88
CA THR A 30 13.54 -4.59 -2.98
C THR A 30 12.55 -3.46 -3.34
N CYS A 31 11.29 -3.60 -2.92
CA CYS A 31 10.21 -2.65 -3.16
C CYS A 31 9.87 -1.78 -1.93
N GLY A 32 10.85 -1.49 -1.06
CA GLY A 32 10.64 -0.76 0.20
C GLY A 32 9.97 0.62 0.04
N ALA A 33 10.15 1.28 -1.11
CA ALA A 33 9.50 2.57 -1.43
C ALA A 33 7.95 2.50 -1.48
N VAL A 34 7.37 1.32 -1.69
CA VAL A 34 5.91 1.09 -1.64
C VAL A 34 5.33 1.56 -0.30
N ALA A 35 6.09 1.44 0.79
CA ALA A 35 5.65 1.92 2.10
C ALA A 35 5.30 3.41 2.12
N LEU A 36 5.99 4.26 1.37
CA LEU A 36 5.70 5.70 1.30
C LEU A 36 4.35 5.98 0.64
N ILE A 37 3.98 5.22 -0.39
CA ILE A 37 2.67 5.36 -1.06
C ILE A 37 1.56 5.00 -0.07
N CYS A 38 1.71 3.90 0.65
CA CYS A 38 0.72 3.44 1.63
C CYS A 38 0.63 4.39 2.83
N ALA A 39 1.74 4.95 3.29
CA ALA A 39 1.76 6.02 4.29
C ALA A 39 1.02 7.27 3.81
N GLY A 40 1.17 7.64 2.53
CA GLY A 40 0.43 8.75 1.92
C GLY A 40 -1.09 8.56 1.97
N ILE A 41 -1.57 7.33 1.73
CA ILE A 41 -3.00 6.99 1.87
C ILE A 41 -3.45 7.11 3.34
N TYR A 42 -2.64 6.65 4.31
CA TYR A 42 -2.94 6.79 5.73
C TYR A 42 -3.04 8.26 6.15
N VAL A 43 -2.08 9.09 5.74
CA VAL A 43 -2.08 10.52 6.03
C VAL A 43 -3.27 11.22 5.37
N SER A 44 -3.60 10.90 4.12
CA SER A 44 -4.74 11.48 3.39
C SER A 44 -6.09 11.15 4.04
N ALA A 45 -6.17 10.03 4.76
CA ALA A 45 -7.34 9.64 5.54
C ALA A 45 -7.41 10.33 6.94
N GLY A 46 -6.52 11.28 7.21
CA GLY A 46 -6.50 12.08 8.43
C GLY A 46 -5.84 11.41 9.62
N ASN A 47 -4.89 10.51 9.41
CA ASN A 47 -4.12 9.81 10.45
C ASN A 47 -5.00 9.07 11.47
N LYS A 48 -6.12 8.50 11.00
CA LYS A 48 -7.07 7.79 11.87
C LYS A 48 -6.61 6.37 12.09
N VAL A 49 -6.18 6.07 13.31
CA VAL A 49 -5.71 4.72 13.70
C VAL A 49 -6.79 3.64 13.53
N GLU A 50 -8.07 4.03 13.67
CA GLU A 50 -9.22 3.14 13.47
C GLU A 50 -9.30 2.60 12.03
N LEU A 51 -8.75 3.34 11.07
CA LEU A 51 -8.66 2.92 9.68
C LEU A 51 -7.42 2.06 9.39
N GLY A 52 -6.50 1.92 10.33
CA GLY A 52 -5.26 1.16 10.13
C GLY A 52 -5.52 -0.31 9.75
N ILE A 53 -6.46 -0.98 10.44
CA ILE A 53 -6.85 -2.37 10.11
C ILE A 53 -7.59 -2.46 8.77
N PRO A 54 -8.66 -1.67 8.50
CA PRO A 54 -9.30 -1.65 7.19
C PRO A 54 -8.36 -1.32 6.02
N MET A 55 -7.38 -0.43 6.22
CA MET A 55 -6.33 -0.16 5.21
C MET A 55 -5.41 -1.35 5.01
N SER A 56 -4.95 -1.97 6.09
CA SER A 56 -4.08 -3.16 6.02
C SER A 56 -4.76 -4.30 5.26
N LEU A 57 -6.02 -4.60 5.59
CA LEU A 57 -6.80 -5.60 4.90
C LEU A 57 -7.05 -5.22 3.43
N GLY A 58 -7.29 -3.94 3.15
CA GLY A 58 -7.43 -3.41 1.80
C GLY A 58 -6.16 -3.61 0.97
N PHE A 59 -5.00 -3.31 1.54
CA PHE A 59 -3.71 -3.51 0.87
C PHE A 59 -3.39 -4.99 0.64
N LEU A 60 -3.66 -5.87 1.60
CA LEU A 60 -3.48 -7.32 1.41
C LEU A 60 -4.42 -7.88 0.34
N LEU A 61 -5.68 -7.45 0.33
CA LEU A 61 -6.62 -7.81 -0.73
C LEU A 61 -6.12 -7.33 -2.10
N SER A 62 -5.62 -6.10 -2.18
CA SER A 62 -5.11 -5.52 -3.43
C SER A 62 -3.87 -6.24 -3.97
N ASP A 63 -3.00 -6.73 -3.10
CA ASP A 63 -1.84 -7.52 -3.47
C ASP A 63 -2.27 -8.85 -4.11
N LEU A 64 -3.22 -9.55 -3.49
CA LEU A 64 -3.82 -10.76 -4.06
C LEU A 64 -4.53 -10.48 -5.40
N MET A 65 -5.23 -9.36 -5.50
CA MET A 65 -5.86 -8.94 -6.76
C MET A 65 -4.83 -8.66 -7.86
N ALA A 66 -3.67 -8.08 -7.53
CA ALA A 66 -2.61 -7.84 -8.50
C ALA A 66 -2.04 -9.16 -9.04
N VAL A 67 -1.76 -10.14 -8.16
CA VAL A 67 -1.32 -11.47 -8.57
C VAL A 67 -2.37 -12.16 -9.46
N CYS A 68 -3.63 -12.10 -9.07
CA CYS A 68 -4.74 -12.65 -9.85
C CYS A 68 -4.86 -11.96 -11.23
N ALA A 69 -4.74 -10.63 -11.26
CA ALA A 69 -4.81 -9.87 -12.51
C ALA A 69 -3.67 -10.24 -13.47
N ILE A 70 -2.43 -10.35 -12.98
CA ILE A 70 -1.29 -10.74 -13.80
C ILE A 70 -1.51 -12.13 -14.40
N TRP A 71 -2.00 -13.08 -13.60
CA TRP A 71 -2.31 -14.42 -14.07
C TRP A 71 -3.42 -14.41 -15.15
N LEU A 72 -4.52 -13.68 -14.92
CA LEU A 72 -5.62 -13.57 -15.88
C LEU A 72 -5.17 -12.93 -17.19
N MET A 73 -4.41 -11.82 -17.12
CA MET A 73 -3.91 -11.14 -18.33
C MET A 73 -3.07 -12.05 -19.23
N GLN A 74 -2.34 -13.02 -18.64
CA GLN A 74 -1.50 -13.93 -19.39
C GLN A 74 -2.22 -15.20 -19.90
N ASN A 75 -3.31 -15.61 -19.23
CA ASN A 75 -3.98 -16.89 -19.52
C ASN A 75 -5.33 -16.77 -20.20
N LEU A 76 -5.92 -15.58 -20.33
CA LEU A 76 -7.16 -15.41 -21.07
C LEU A 76 -6.93 -15.61 -22.58
N PRO A 77 -7.91 -16.20 -23.31
CA PRO A 77 -7.74 -16.61 -24.70
C PRO A 77 -7.95 -15.49 -25.75
N PHE A 78 -7.82 -14.23 -25.35
CA PHE A 78 -8.01 -13.08 -26.25
C PHE A 78 -6.66 -12.43 -26.60
N VAL A 79 -6.69 -11.39 -27.41
CA VAL A 79 -5.50 -10.56 -27.65
C VAL A 79 -5.10 -9.78 -26.38
N PRO A 80 -3.81 -9.46 -26.19
CA PRO A 80 -3.30 -8.89 -24.93
C PRO A 80 -4.06 -7.66 -24.41
N ASP A 81 -4.46 -6.75 -25.31
CA ASP A 81 -5.19 -5.55 -24.92
C ASP A 81 -6.60 -5.87 -24.38
N VAL A 82 -7.27 -6.86 -24.97
CA VAL A 82 -8.59 -7.32 -24.53
C VAL A 82 -8.46 -8.06 -23.19
N ASN A 83 -7.42 -8.89 -23.02
CA ASN A 83 -7.14 -9.56 -21.74
C ASN A 83 -6.96 -8.54 -20.63
N THR A 84 -6.16 -7.51 -20.87
CA THR A 84 -5.93 -6.42 -19.93
C THR A 84 -7.23 -5.68 -19.61
N PHE A 85 -7.97 -5.26 -20.64
CA PHE A 85 -9.23 -4.55 -20.45
C PHE A 85 -10.26 -5.35 -19.64
N VAL A 86 -10.50 -6.61 -20.03
CA VAL A 86 -11.49 -7.48 -19.34
C VAL A 86 -11.07 -7.75 -17.90
N THR A 87 -9.80 -8.06 -17.69
CA THR A 87 -9.28 -8.32 -16.34
C THR A 87 -9.45 -7.11 -15.43
N LEU A 88 -9.03 -5.92 -15.87
CA LEU A 88 -9.14 -4.70 -15.08
C LEU A 88 -10.59 -4.29 -14.85
N ALA A 89 -11.46 -4.43 -15.85
CA ALA A 89 -12.87 -4.09 -15.75
C ALA A 89 -13.59 -5.00 -14.72
N VAL A 90 -13.39 -6.31 -14.82
CA VAL A 90 -14.06 -7.28 -13.94
C VAL A 90 -13.55 -7.18 -12.50
N LEU A 91 -12.23 -7.19 -12.32
CA LEU A 91 -11.65 -7.11 -10.97
C LEU A 91 -11.89 -5.74 -10.33
N GLY A 92 -11.80 -4.65 -11.10
CA GLY A 92 -12.09 -3.30 -10.60
C GLY A 92 -13.55 -3.15 -10.18
N PHE A 93 -14.50 -3.63 -10.99
CA PHE A 93 -15.92 -3.67 -10.61
C PHE A 93 -16.13 -4.50 -9.34
N ALA A 94 -15.56 -5.70 -9.28
CA ALA A 94 -15.68 -6.57 -8.12
C ALA A 94 -15.09 -5.94 -6.84
N ALA A 95 -13.94 -5.28 -6.95
CA ALA A 95 -13.30 -4.59 -5.84
C ALA A 95 -14.20 -3.49 -5.25
N VAL A 96 -14.76 -2.64 -6.10
CA VAL A 96 -15.64 -1.54 -5.66
C VAL A 96 -16.90 -2.12 -5.01
N MET A 97 -17.53 -3.11 -5.64
CA MET A 97 -18.74 -3.76 -5.08
C MET A 97 -18.49 -4.46 -3.76
N LEU A 98 -17.33 -5.11 -3.61
CA LEU A 98 -16.94 -5.76 -2.35
C LEU A 98 -16.71 -4.70 -1.25
N CYS A 99 -15.90 -3.67 -1.55
CA CYS A 99 -15.56 -2.64 -0.58
C CYS A 99 -16.77 -1.82 -0.15
N THR A 100 -17.72 -1.52 -1.05
CA THR A 100 -18.95 -0.81 -0.69
C THR A 100 -19.89 -1.62 0.18
N ARG A 101 -19.87 -2.95 0.06
CA ARG A 101 -20.64 -3.84 0.95
C ARG A 101 -19.96 -4.09 2.29
N LEU A 102 -18.64 -4.04 2.31
CA LEU A 102 -17.81 -4.34 3.47
C LEU A 102 -16.94 -3.12 3.86
N GLU A 103 -17.52 -1.91 3.86
CA GLU A 103 -16.82 -0.64 4.13
C GLU A 103 -16.16 -0.57 5.51
N LYS A 104 -16.64 -1.36 6.49
CA LYS A 104 -16.01 -1.48 7.81
C LYS A 104 -14.79 -2.39 7.82
N VAL A 105 -14.65 -3.26 6.82
CA VAL A 105 -13.57 -4.26 6.71
C VAL A 105 -12.49 -3.77 5.77
N PHE A 106 -12.87 -3.16 4.65
CA PHE A 106 -11.93 -2.72 3.61
C PHE A 106 -12.03 -1.23 3.37
N PHE A 107 -10.89 -0.57 3.32
CA PHE A 107 -10.80 0.83 2.93
C PHE A 107 -10.55 0.92 1.42
N LEU A 108 -11.57 1.31 0.64
CA LEU A 108 -11.52 1.32 -0.82
C LEU A 108 -10.30 2.06 -1.42
N PRO A 109 -9.90 3.26 -0.93
CA PRO A 109 -8.71 3.91 -1.45
C PRO A 109 -7.42 3.06 -1.30
N ALA A 110 -7.30 2.29 -0.21
CA ALA A 110 -6.15 1.38 -0.03
C ALA A 110 -6.21 0.21 -1.02
N VAL A 111 -7.41 -0.34 -1.29
CA VAL A 111 -7.57 -1.42 -2.27
C VAL A 111 -7.17 -0.95 -3.67
N LEU A 112 -7.66 0.19 -4.11
CA LEU A 112 -7.38 0.68 -5.47
C LEU A 112 -5.92 1.10 -5.65
N SER A 113 -5.37 1.85 -4.68
CA SER A 113 -3.97 2.28 -4.75
C SER A 113 -2.99 1.11 -4.59
N GLY A 114 -3.27 0.19 -3.68
CA GLY A 114 -2.47 -1.02 -3.52
C GLY A 114 -2.49 -1.91 -4.75
N TRP A 115 -3.65 -2.04 -5.42
CA TRP A 115 -3.76 -2.80 -6.66
C TRP A 115 -2.92 -2.17 -7.79
N ALA A 116 -2.97 -0.84 -7.94
CA ALA A 116 -2.13 -0.13 -8.89
C ALA A 116 -0.63 -0.33 -8.60
N VAL A 117 -0.24 -0.23 -7.33
CA VAL A 117 1.14 -0.50 -6.88
C VAL A 117 1.56 -1.93 -7.20
N GLY A 118 0.72 -2.91 -6.84
CA GLY A 118 0.98 -4.33 -7.11
C GLY A 118 1.19 -4.61 -8.60
N LEU A 119 0.31 -4.09 -9.45
CA LEU A 119 0.44 -4.22 -10.91
C LEU A 119 1.71 -3.54 -11.44
N THR A 120 2.08 -2.38 -10.91
CA THR A 120 3.27 -1.64 -11.36
C THR A 120 4.56 -2.36 -10.99
N VAL A 121 4.62 -2.92 -9.77
CA VAL A 121 5.82 -3.60 -9.26
C VAL A 121 5.95 -5.02 -9.83
N MET A 122 4.84 -5.76 -9.87
CA MET A 122 4.82 -7.17 -10.22
C MET A 122 4.52 -7.44 -11.70
N GLY A 123 3.80 -6.55 -12.37
CA GLY A 123 3.41 -6.73 -13.77
C GLY A 123 4.57 -7.02 -14.73
N PRO A 124 5.68 -6.25 -14.68
CA PRO A 124 6.84 -6.50 -15.55
C PRO A 124 7.51 -7.86 -15.35
N LEU A 125 7.31 -8.51 -14.20
CA LEU A 125 7.90 -9.82 -13.88
C LEU A 125 7.11 -10.96 -14.51
N GLY A 126 5.84 -10.76 -14.83
CA GLY A 126 4.93 -11.83 -15.22
C GLY A 126 4.66 -12.81 -14.08
N PHE A 127 3.66 -13.68 -14.26
CA PHE A 127 3.22 -14.58 -13.19
C PHE A 127 4.31 -15.56 -12.73
N GLU A 128 5.05 -16.15 -13.67
CA GLU A 128 6.12 -17.11 -13.37
C GLU A 128 7.34 -16.46 -12.70
N GLY A 129 7.57 -15.16 -12.94
CA GLY A 129 8.68 -14.41 -12.37
C GLY A 129 8.41 -13.77 -11.01
N LEU A 130 7.20 -13.93 -10.43
CA LEU A 130 6.81 -13.25 -9.19
C LEU A 130 7.67 -13.69 -7.98
N GLY A 131 8.04 -14.95 -7.88
CA GLY A 131 8.85 -15.44 -6.75
C GLY A 131 8.31 -15.00 -5.39
N THR A 132 9.14 -14.28 -4.63
CA THR A 132 8.77 -13.72 -3.31
C THR A 132 8.22 -12.29 -3.39
N MET A 133 8.06 -11.72 -4.58
CA MET A 133 7.67 -10.32 -4.74
C MET A 133 6.31 -9.98 -4.10
N PRO A 134 5.24 -10.81 -4.21
CA PRO A 134 3.98 -10.53 -3.52
C PRO A 134 4.17 -10.39 -2.01
N LEU A 135 4.94 -11.25 -1.39
CA LEU A 135 5.23 -11.16 0.04
C LEU A 135 6.00 -9.86 0.39
N GLN A 136 6.96 -9.46 -0.43
CA GLN A 136 7.72 -8.22 -0.23
C GLN A 136 6.82 -6.99 -0.36
N VAL A 137 5.91 -6.97 -1.35
CA VAL A 137 4.93 -5.90 -1.56
C VAL A 137 3.98 -5.82 -0.38
N ALA A 138 3.42 -6.94 0.08
CA ALA A 138 2.54 -7.00 1.24
C ALA A 138 3.22 -6.45 2.51
N ILE A 139 4.47 -6.86 2.79
CA ILE A 139 5.24 -6.36 3.94
C ILE A 139 5.49 -4.85 3.81
N ALA A 140 5.87 -4.37 2.63
CA ALA A 140 6.10 -2.94 2.39
C ALA A 140 4.81 -2.12 2.56
N MET A 141 3.66 -2.63 2.09
CA MET A 141 2.35 -1.99 2.28
C MET A 141 1.99 -1.88 3.76
N LEU A 142 2.14 -2.95 4.53
CA LEU A 142 1.87 -2.94 5.97
C LEU A 142 2.83 -2.01 6.73
N ALA A 143 4.11 -2.02 6.37
CA ALA A 143 5.08 -1.08 6.92
C ALA A 143 4.70 0.38 6.60
N GLY A 144 4.11 0.62 5.42
CA GLY A 144 3.58 1.92 5.04
C GLY A 144 2.50 2.43 5.98
N VAL A 145 1.53 1.58 6.32
CA VAL A 145 0.43 1.96 7.24
C VAL A 145 0.96 2.15 8.67
N TRP A 146 1.69 1.17 9.20
CA TRP A 146 1.99 1.11 10.62
C TRP A 146 3.30 1.81 11.00
N TYR A 147 4.33 1.70 10.18
CA TYR A 147 5.62 2.33 10.45
C TYR A 147 5.68 3.75 9.87
N ALA A 148 5.54 3.90 8.56
CA ALA A 148 5.69 5.20 7.89
C ALA A 148 4.44 6.10 8.03
N GLY A 149 3.27 5.54 8.33
CA GLY A 149 2.05 6.28 8.63
C GLY A 149 1.88 6.51 10.14
N TYR A 150 1.41 5.48 10.86
CA TYR A 150 1.03 5.59 12.26
C TYR A 150 2.20 5.95 13.19
N LEU A 151 3.35 5.27 13.09
CA LEU A 151 4.48 5.55 13.99
C LEU A 151 5.05 6.95 13.76
N VAL A 152 5.08 7.42 12.51
CA VAL A 152 5.50 8.79 12.18
C VAL A 152 4.56 9.81 12.80
N ASP A 153 3.24 9.58 12.75
CA ASP A 153 2.24 10.45 13.38
C ASP A 153 2.42 10.49 14.91
N VAL A 154 2.55 9.33 15.56
CA VAL A 154 2.80 9.23 17.01
C VAL A 154 4.09 9.96 17.39
N PHE A 155 5.19 9.72 16.66
CA PHE A 155 6.46 10.37 16.93
C PHE A 155 6.38 11.89 16.75
N SER A 156 5.71 12.36 15.72
CA SER A 156 5.47 13.79 15.48
C SER A 156 4.72 14.45 16.64
N ARG A 157 3.69 13.77 17.19
CA ARG A 157 2.94 14.27 18.39
C ARG A 157 3.78 14.26 19.65
N MET A 158 4.70 13.29 19.80
CA MET A 158 5.59 13.20 20.98
C MET A 158 6.61 14.34 21.03
N ILE A 159 7.16 14.75 19.88
CA ILE A 159 8.18 15.82 19.81
C ILE A 159 7.57 17.20 19.59
N GLY A 160 6.31 17.27 19.13
CA GLY A 160 5.55 18.48 18.86
C GLY A 160 4.96 19.15 20.10
N PRO A 161 4.22 20.24 19.95
CA PRO A 161 3.49 20.88 21.03
C PRO A 161 2.40 19.93 21.55
N LYS A 162 2.23 19.87 22.86
CA LYS A 162 1.06 19.21 23.47
C LYS A 162 -0.15 20.14 23.26
N GLU A 163 -1.14 19.66 22.53
CA GLU A 163 -2.48 20.27 22.50
C GLU A 163 -3.14 20.21 23.87
#